data_61da6191a5ef38d37aaf8a787965a79a
#
_entry.id   61da6191a5ef38d37aaf8a787965a79a
#
_cell.length_a   1.000
_cell.length_b   1.000
_cell.length_c   1.000
_cell.angle_alpha   90.00
_cell.angle_beta   90.00
_cell.angle_gamma   90.00
#
_symmetry.space_group_name_H-M   'P 1'
#
loop_
_entity.id
_entity.type
_entity.pdbx_description
1 polymer ?
#
loop_
_entity_poly.entity_id
_entity_poly.type
_entity_poly.pdbx_seq_one_letter_code
_entity_poly.pdbx_strand_id
1 'polypeptide(L)'
;MIEKIYETKSGNIHYWINENAFKSEYTLVFLPGLTADYRLFEKQLAYFEDKYRVFVWDAPGHAASYPFELDFDLFTEVKWLDEILEKEGIENPVIIGQSMGGYLGQIYAELFPHKLKGLVMIDSPSLQRRYYTAIELWLLKVVGPIYQIYPWKSLLKVGSDGVSTTTYGKQLMLKMMKVYDGNKKRYASLAAHGYQCLADAVEKNLPYEPQCPNLVICGKQDHAGSCIRYLKAYEKYTGKSVEWIDHAGHNSNTDQPEIVNQLIEKFIKNI
;
A
#
# COMPACT_ATOMS: atom_id res chain seq x y z
N MET A 1 4.79 -0.33 -19.70
CA MET A 1 3.83 0.52 -18.92
C MET A 1 3.77 1.91 -19.51
N ILE A 2 2.58 2.50 -19.67
CA ILE A 2 2.35 3.87 -20.16
C ILE A 2 1.95 4.72 -18.98
N GLU A 3 2.61 5.86 -18.82
CA GLU A 3 2.28 6.86 -17.80
C GLU A 3 1.05 7.66 -18.24
N LYS A 4 0.11 7.84 -17.31
CA LYS A 4 -1.09 8.66 -17.45
C LYS A 4 -1.28 9.54 -16.23
N ILE A 5 -2.13 10.56 -16.36
CA ILE A 5 -2.40 11.53 -15.32
C ILE A 5 -3.91 11.64 -15.12
N TYR A 6 -4.30 11.68 -13.84
CA TYR A 6 -5.63 12.02 -13.41
C TYR A 6 -5.59 13.35 -12.65
N GLU A 7 -6.31 14.34 -13.15
CA GLU A 7 -6.35 15.69 -12.59
C GLU A 7 -7.41 15.78 -11.49
N THR A 8 -7.02 16.28 -10.33
CA THR A 8 -7.94 16.64 -9.24
C THR A 8 -7.80 18.13 -8.90
N LYS A 9 -8.67 18.64 -8.04
CA LYS A 9 -8.54 20.01 -7.54
C LYS A 9 -7.31 20.21 -6.65
N SER A 10 -6.87 19.15 -5.97
CA SER A 10 -5.75 19.16 -5.01
C SER A 10 -4.39 18.88 -5.67
N GLY A 11 -4.38 18.39 -6.93
CA GLY A 11 -3.17 18.09 -7.69
C GLY A 11 -3.39 16.97 -8.71
N ASN A 12 -2.29 16.52 -9.31
CA ASN A 12 -2.28 15.48 -10.32
C ASN A 12 -1.86 14.14 -9.73
N ILE A 13 -2.59 13.07 -10.06
CA ILE A 13 -2.25 11.70 -9.69
C ILE A 13 -1.65 11.02 -10.91
N HIS A 14 -0.41 10.56 -10.78
CA HIS A 14 0.32 9.83 -11.80
C HIS A 14 0.14 8.32 -11.61
N TYR A 15 -0.15 7.61 -12.70
CA TYR A 15 -0.29 6.17 -12.70
C TYR A 15 0.22 5.56 -14.00
N TRP A 16 0.54 4.29 -13.96
CA TRP A 16 1.06 3.52 -15.10
C TRP A 16 0.18 2.31 -15.34
N ILE A 17 -0.09 2.06 -16.62
CA ILE A 17 -0.90 0.94 -17.08
C ILE A 17 -0.28 0.33 -18.33
N ASN A 18 -0.40 -0.98 -18.50
CA ASN A 18 -0.08 -1.60 -19.78
C ASN A 18 -1.33 -1.68 -20.67
N GLU A 19 -1.17 -1.47 -21.97
CA GLU A 19 -2.29 -1.45 -22.94
C GLU A 19 -2.44 -2.76 -23.71
N ASN A 20 -1.70 -3.81 -23.34
CA ASN A 20 -1.77 -5.09 -24.04
C ASN A 20 -3.17 -5.71 -23.85
N ALA A 21 -3.72 -6.23 -24.95
CA ALA A 21 -4.97 -6.99 -24.92
C ALA A 21 -4.70 -8.39 -24.31
N PHE A 22 -4.87 -8.48 -23.00
CA PHE A 22 -4.74 -9.76 -22.30
C PHE A 22 -6.04 -10.56 -22.38
N LYS A 23 -5.91 -11.89 -22.39
CA LYS A 23 -7.06 -12.81 -22.27
C LYS A 23 -7.60 -12.88 -20.82
N SER A 24 -6.94 -12.22 -19.88
CA SER A 24 -7.34 -12.24 -18.48
C SER A 24 -8.55 -11.32 -18.24
N GLU A 25 -9.54 -11.83 -17.53
CA GLU A 25 -10.71 -11.09 -17.10
C GLU A 25 -10.40 -10.06 -15.98
N TYR A 26 -9.19 -10.14 -15.39
CA TYR A 26 -8.82 -9.33 -14.23
C TYR A 26 -7.72 -8.32 -14.55
N THR A 27 -7.84 -7.14 -13.97
CA THR A 27 -6.75 -6.16 -13.90
C THR A 27 -6.14 -6.20 -12.50
N LEU A 28 -4.81 -6.33 -12.43
CA LEU A 28 -4.07 -6.28 -11.18
C LEU A 28 -3.74 -4.83 -10.85
N VAL A 29 -4.22 -4.35 -9.71
CA VAL A 29 -4.07 -2.96 -9.25
C VAL A 29 -3.10 -2.94 -8.07
N PHE A 30 -1.89 -2.43 -8.29
CA PHE A 30 -0.83 -2.37 -7.29
C PHE A 30 -0.82 -1.02 -6.58
N LEU A 31 -0.95 -1.03 -5.26
CA LEU A 31 -1.01 0.16 -4.41
C LEU A 31 0.18 0.17 -3.43
N PRO A 32 1.19 1.04 -3.66
CA PRO A 32 2.34 1.18 -2.76
C PRO A 32 1.96 1.71 -1.37
N GLY A 33 2.86 1.47 -0.41
CA GLY A 33 2.74 2.00 0.94
C GLY A 33 3.12 3.47 1.06
N LEU A 34 2.91 4.02 2.26
CA LEU A 34 3.21 5.41 2.60
C LEU A 34 4.68 5.75 2.34
N THR A 35 4.93 6.85 1.65
CA THR A 35 6.25 7.36 1.23
C THR A 35 7.01 6.52 0.20
N ALA A 36 6.46 5.39 -0.21
CA ALA A 36 6.94 4.62 -1.35
C ALA A 36 6.35 5.16 -2.68
N ASP A 37 6.78 4.62 -3.80
CA ASP A 37 6.26 4.93 -5.13
C ASP A 37 6.08 3.64 -5.94
N TYR A 38 5.62 3.75 -7.21
CA TYR A 38 5.32 2.60 -8.08
C TYR A 38 6.44 1.57 -8.16
N ARG A 39 7.72 1.97 -7.96
CA ARG A 39 8.89 1.09 -8.00
C ARG A 39 8.90 0.05 -6.90
N LEU A 40 8.12 0.24 -5.82
CA LEU A 40 7.97 -0.77 -4.77
C LEU A 40 7.50 -2.12 -5.34
N PHE A 41 6.76 -2.08 -6.44
CA PHE A 41 6.24 -3.26 -7.12
C PHE A 41 7.00 -3.63 -8.41
N GLU A 42 8.21 -3.10 -8.65
CA GLU A 42 8.93 -3.35 -9.92
C GLU A 42 9.13 -4.85 -10.24
N LYS A 43 9.32 -5.70 -9.20
CA LYS A 43 9.43 -7.16 -9.37
C LYS A 43 8.08 -7.83 -9.66
N GLN A 44 7.00 -7.35 -9.09
CA GLN A 44 5.65 -7.81 -9.34
C GLN A 44 5.21 -7.39 -10.74
N LEU A 45 5.42 -6.12 -11.10
CA LEU A 45 5.09 -5.62 -12.43
C LEU A 45 5.80 -6.42 -13.52
N ALA A 46 7.12 -6.63 -13.40
CA ALA A 46 7.89 -7.43 -14.35
C ALA A 46 7.43 -8.90 -14.46
N TYR A 47 6.85 -9.46 -13.37
CA TYR A 47 6.35 -10.84 -13.38
C TYR A 47 4.96 -10.96 -14.01
N PHE A 48 4.11 -9.94 -13.85
CA PHE A 48 2.69 -10.00 -14.23
C PHE A 48 2.36 -9.25 -15.52
N GLU A 49 3.13 -8.25 -15.95
CA GLU A 49 2.78 -7.35 -17.06
C GLU A 49 2.62 -8.04 -18.42
N ASP A 50 3.26 -9.18 -18.63
CA ASP A 50 3.10 -9.98 -19.86
C ASP A 50 1.89 -10.93 -19.84
N LYS A 51 1.27 -11.10 -18.66
CA LYS A 51 0.18 -12.07 -18.42
C LYS A 51 -1.16 -11.41 -18.13
N TYR A 52 -1.14 -10.22 -17.52
CA TYR A 52 -2.31 -9.52 -17.03
C TYR A 52 -2.28 -8.04 -17.43
N ARG A 53 -3.43 -7.43 -17.50
CA ARG A 53 -3.52 -5.97 -17.42
C ARG A 53 -3.10 -5.56 -16.02
N VAL A 54 -2.14 -4.65 -15.91
CA VAL A 54 -1.59 -4.18 -14.64
C VAL A 54 -1.69 -2.67 -14.55
N PHE A 55 -2.00 -2.20 -13.37
CA PHE A 55 -2.07 -0.80 -12.97
C PHE A 55 -1.21 -0.60 -11.74
N VAL A 56 -0.49 0.51 -11.68
CA VAL A 56 0.21 0.97 -10.47
C VAL A 56 0.22 2.48 -10.48
N TRP A 57 0.22 3.10 -9.32
CA TRP A 57 0.23 4.55 -9.19
C TRP A 57 1.32 5.05 -8.23
N ASP A 58 1.60 6.33 -8.33
CA ASP A 58 2.14 7.11 -7.22
C ASP A 58 0.94 7.73 -6.51
N ALA A 59 0.70 7.36 -5.27
CA ALA A 59 -0.43 7.85 -4.49
C ALA A 59 -0.41 9.39 -4.36
N PRO A 60 -1.54 10.07 -4.09
CA PRO A 60 -1.59 11.51 -3.95
C PRO A 60 -0.49 12.09 -3.06
N GLY A 61 0.28 13.06 -3.56
CA GLY A 61 1.43 13.66 -2.87
C GLY A 61 2.73 12.86 -2.89
N HIS A 62 2.71 11.60 -3.36
CA HIS A 62 3.91 10.76 -3.49
C HIS A 62 4.63 11.02 -4.82
N ALA A 63 5.93 10.84 -4.83
CA ALA A 63 6.84 10.87 -5.97
C ALA A 63 6.38 11.77 -7.14
N ALA A 64 5.92 11.20 -8.26
CA ALA A 64 5.46 11.94 -9.44
C ALA A 64 4.13 12.69 -9.20
N SER A 65 3.30 12.21 -8.28
CA SER A 65 2.04 12.86 -7.89
C SER A 65 2.24 14.07 -6.95
N TYR A 66 3.36 14.75 -7.06
CA TYR A 66 3.67 16.00 -6.38
C TYR A 66 3.88 17.12 -7.42
N PRO A 67 3.42 18.37 -7.16
CA PRO A 67 2.78 18.87 -5.92
C PRO A 67 1.33 18.41 -5.76
N PHE A 68 0.90 18.25 -4.50
CA PHE A 68 -0.46 17.85 -4.15
C PHE A 68 -0.84 18.45 -2.78
N GLU A 69 -2.02 19.00 -2.64
CA GLU A 69 -2.54 19.50 -1.37
C GLU A 69 -2.96 18.34 -0.48
N LEU A 70 -2.50 18.33 0.77
CA LEU A 70 -2.79 17.25 1.73
C LEU A 70 -4.05 17.59 2.56
N ASP A 71 -5.17 17.76 1.87
CA ASP A 71 -6.48 18.11 2.41
C ASP A 71 -7.53 17.00 2.23
N PHE A 72 -7.07 15.77 2.05
CA PHE A 72 -7.89 14.57 1.80
C PHE A 72 -7.71 13.52 2.90
N ASP A 73 -8.66 12.62 3.00
CA ASP A 73 -8.57 11.39 3.81
C ASP A 73 -8.44 10.14 2.92
N LEU A 74 -8.19 8.97 3.51
CA LEU A 74 -8.06 7.72 2.75
C LEU A 74 -9.34 7.35 1.98
N PHE A 75 -10.51 7.80 2.42
CA PHE A 75 -11.79 7.56 1.72
C PHE A 75 -11.89 8.40 0.45
N THR A 76 -11.39 9.63 0.49
CA THR A 76 -11.29 10.49 -0.68
C THR A 76 -10.27 9.94 -1.68
N GLU A 77 -9.13 9.48 -1.19
CA GLU A 77 -8.10 8.84 -2.01
C GLU A 77 -8.63 7.60 -2.73
N VAL A 78 -9.41 6.76 -2.05
CA VAL A 78 -10.07 5.58 -2.64
C VAL A 78 -11.12 5.96 -3.68
N LYS A 79 -11.84 7.07 -3.51
CA LYS A 79 -12.77 7.56 -4.55
C LYS A 79 -12.04 7.99 -5.81
N TRP A 80 -10.92 8.70 -5.68
CA TRP A 80 -10.08 9.01 -6.85
C TRP A 80 -9.55 7.76 -7.53
N LEU A 81 -9.15 6.75 -6.76
CA LEU A 81 -8.76 5.45 -7.33
C LEU A 81 -9.91 4.84 -8.13
N ASP A 82 -11.12 4.78 -7.58
CA ASP A 82 -12.30 4.24 -8.27
C ASP A 82 -12.61 5.01 -9.57
N GLU A 83 -12.57 6.33 -9.53
CA GLU A 83 -12.75 7.20 -10.71
C GLU A 83 -11.69 6.96 -11.80
N ILE A 84 -10.43 6.72 -11.39
CA ILE A 84 -9.34 6.36 -12.33
C ILE A 84 -9.61 4.98 -12.93
N LEU A 85 -10.01 4.00 -12.12
CA LEU A 85 -10.30 2.65 -12.60
C LEU A 85 -11.48 2.64 -13.57
N GLU A 86 -12.55 3.39 -13.27
CA GLU A 86 -13.69 3.59 -14.18
C GLU A 86 -13.27 4.25 -15.50
N LYS A 87 -12.46 5.33 -15.45
CA LYS A 87 -11.92 5.99 -16.64
C LYS A 87 -11.11 5.05 -17.52
N GLU A 88 -10.40 4.10 -16.94
CA GLU A 88 -9.62 3.09 -17.64
C GLU A 88 -10.45 1.86 -18.03
N GLY A 89 -11.75 1.80 -17.73
CA GLY A 89 -12.60 0.64 -18.01
C GLY A 89 -12.20 -0.61 -17.23
N ILE A 90 -11.77 -0.45 -15.99
CA ILE A 90 -11.39 -1.55 -15.08
C ILE A 90 -12.58 -1.85 -14.17
N GLU A 91 -13.35 -2.89 -14.51
CA GLU A 91 -14.62 -3.20 -13.82
C GLU A 91 -14.45 -4.14 -12.62
N ASN A 92 -13.51 -5.09 -12.69
CA ASN A 92 -13.30 -6.15 -11.69
C ASN A 92 -11.83 -6.20 -11.23
N PRO A 93 -11.33 -5.17 -10.52
CA PRO A 93 -9.94 -5.14 -10.09
C PRO A 93 -9.62 -6.22 -9.05
N VAL A 94 -8.40 -6.76 -9.12
CA VAL A 94 -7.74 -7.44 -8.00
C VAL A 94 -6.76 -6.44 -7.41
N ILE A 95 -7.09 -5.91 -6.24
CA ILE A 95 -6.22 -4.93 -5.56
C ILE A 95 -5.14 -5.67 -4.78
N ILE A 96 -3.88 -5.26 -4.98
CA ILE A 96 -2.69 -5.77 -4.33
C ILE A 96 -2.00 -4.59 -3.66
N GLY A 97 -2.25 -4.44 -2.36
CA GLY A 97 -1.76 -3.29 -1.60
C GLY A 97 -0.71 -3.67 -0.57
N GLN A 98 0.39 -2.91 -0.52
CA GLN A 98 1.41 -3.03 0.51
C GLN A 98 1.21 -1.93 1.57
N SER A 99 1.23 -2.30 2.86
CA SER A 99 1.11 -1.35 3.97
C SER A 99 -0.09 -0.39 3.79
N MET A 100 0.14 0.92 3.61
CA MET A 100 -0.92 1.90 3.36
C MET A 100 -1.77 1.53 2.13
N GLY A 101 -1.17 1.00 1.07
CA GLY A 101 -1.90 0.52 -0.10
C GLY A 101 -2.88 -0.63 0.20
N GLY A 102 -2.56 -1.49 1.17
CA GLY A 102 -3.47 -2.53 1.64
C GLY A 102 -4.62 -1.97 2.49
N TYR A 103 -4.41 -0.86 3.20
CA TYR A 103 -5.50 -0.14 3.87
C TYR A 103 -6.44 0.53 2.87
N LEU A 104 -5.91 1.11 1.78
CA LEU A 104 -6.74 1.61 0.68
C LEU A 104 -7.57 0.50 0.05
N GLY A 105 -7.00 -0.69 -0.15
CA GLY A 105 -7.72 -1.87 -0.63
C GLY A 105 -8.88 -2.29 0.28
N GLN A 106 -8.70 -2.24 1.60
CA GLN A 106 -9.75 -2.52 2.58
C GLN A 106 -10.86 -1.46 2.55
N ILE A 107 -10.51 -0.18 2.42
CA ILE A 107 -11.49 0.91 2.27
C ILE A 107 -12.22 0.78 0.94
N TYR A 108 -11.53 0.39 -0.13
CA TYR A 108 -12.18 0.12 -1.43
C TYR A 108 -13.22 -1.00 -1.31
N ALA A 109 -12.87 -2.10 -0.63
CA ALA A 109 -13.80 -3.19 -0.37
C ALA A 109 -15.01 -2.78 0.47
N GLU A 110 -14.84 -1.82 1.39
CA GLU A 110 -15.92 -1.28 2.23
C GLU A 110 -16.85 -0.35 1.42
N LEU A 111 -16.29 0.53 0.57
CA LEU A 111 -17.06 1.50 -0.20
C LEU A 111 -17.70 0.88 -1.44
N PHE A 112 -17.03 -0.09 -2.08
CA PHE A 112 -17.43 -0.68 -3.35
C PHE A 112 -17.42 -2.22 -3.31
N PRO A 113 -18.20 -2.85 -2.41
CA PRO A 113 -18.10 -4.28 -2.14
C PRO A 113 -18.38 -5.18 -3.35
N HIS A 114 -19.11 -4.67 -4.37
CA HIS A 114 -19.45 -5.44 -5.56
C HIS A 114 -18.50 -5.20 -6.75
N LYS A 115 -17.58 -4.22 -6.66
CA LYS A 115 -16.60 -3.93 -7.72
C LYS A 115 -15.31 -4.71 -7.56
N LEU A 116 -14.95 -5.11 -6.33
CA LEU A 116 -13.68 -5.75 -6.04
C LEU A 116 -13.73 -7.26 -6.25
N LYS A 117 -12.90 -7.77 -7.15
CA LYS A 117 -12.82 -9.21 -7.45
C LYS A 117 -11.99 -9.97 -6.41
N GLY A 118 -10.93 -9.37 -5.91
CA GLY A 118 -10.06 -9.95 -4.89
C GLY A 118 -9.16 -8.92 -4.25
N LEU A 119 -8.73 -9.20 -3.02
CA LEU A 119 -7.86 -8.31 -2.24
C LEU A 119 -6.63 -9.07 -1.72
N VAL A 120 -5.44 -8.59 -2.05
CA VAL A 120 -4.17 -9.04 -1.48
C VAL A 120 -3.59 -7.94 -0.60
N MET A 121 -3.42 -8.23 0.68
CA MET A 121 -2.84 -7.33 1.68
C MET A 121 -1.43 -7.81 2.02
N ILE A 122 -0.42 -7.02 1.68
CA ILE A 122 0.99 -7.31 1.93
C ILE A 122 1.47 -6.41 3.05
N ASP A 123 1.92 -7.00 4.17
CA ASP A 123 2.40 -6.29 5.35
C ASP A 123 1.40 -5.19 5.81
N SER A 124 0.12 -5.49 5.67
CA SER A 124 -0.99 -4.57 5.94
C SER A 124 -2.05 -5.25 6.79
N PRO A 125 -2.12 -4.94 8.09
CA PRO A 125 -3.12 -5.49 9.00
C PRO A 125 -4.53 -4.99 8.69
N SER A 126 -5.51 -5.59 9.38
CA SER A 126 -6.90 -5.12 9.31
C SER A 126 -7.07 -3.72 9.94
N LEU A 127 -7.88 -2.87 9.29
CA LEU A 127 -8.28 -1.54 9.80
C LEU A 127 -9.30 -1.61 10.96
N GLN A 128 -9.78 -2.80 11.32
CA GLN A 128 -10.77 -2.93 12.38
C GLN A 128 -10.24 -2.39 13.70
N ARG A 129 -11.01 -1.50 14.33
CA ARG A 129 -10.68 -0.79 15.57
C ARG A 129 -10.22 -1.72 16.71
N ARG A 130 -10.72 -2.95 16.76
CA ARG A 130 -10.42 -3.95 17.80
C ARG A 130 -8.94 -4.35 17.90
N TYR A 131 -8.15 -4.17 16.84
CA TYR A 131 -6.73 -4.54 16.84
C TYR A 131 -5.82 -3.44 17.38
N TYR A 132 -6.31 -2.20 17.48
CA TYR A 132 -5.54 -1.02 17.84
C TYR A 132 -5.87 -0.55 19.27
N THR A 133 -4.85 -0.19 20.05
CA THR A 133 -5.03 0.50 21.33
C THR A 133 -5.24 1.99 21.08
N ALA A 134 -5.87 2.67 22.08
CA ALA A 134 -6.05 4.12 22.02
C ALA A 134 -4.71 4.88 21.99
N ILE A 135 -3.69 4.34 22.68
CA ILE A 135 -2.35 4.92 22.71
C ILE A 135 -1.69 4.85 21.35
N GLU A 136 -1.80 3.72 20.64
CA GLU A 136 -1.24 3.58 19.29
C GLU A 136 -1.89 4.55 18.31
N LEU A 137 -3.20 4.72 18.35
CA LEU A 137 -3.89 5.68 17.50
C LEU A 137 -3.48 7.12 17.83
N TRP A 138 -3.35 7.45 19.10
CA TRP A 138 -2.84 8.76 19.53
C TRP A 138 -1.40 8.99 19.03
N LEU A 139 -0.52 7.99 19.14
CA LEU A 139 0.85 8.08 18.63
C LEU A 139 0.90 8.34 17.13
N LEU A 140 0.06 7.67 16.32
CA LEU A 140 -0.03 7.94 14.88
C LEU A 140 -0.38 9.41 14.59
N LYS A 141 -1.25 10.02 15.38
CA LYS A 141 -1.66 11.42 15.21
C LYS A 141 -0.57 12.44 15.60
N VAL A 142 0.32 12.09 16.51
CA VAL A 142 1.33 13.03 17.04
C VAL A 142 2.75 12.77 16.53
N VAL A 143 2.99 11.78 15.69
CA VAL A 143 4.32 11.43 15.22
C VAL A 143 4.92 12.45 14.22
N GLY A 144 4.08 13.25 13.57
CA GLY A 144 4.49 14.20 12.54
C GLY A 144 5.66 15.12 12.91
N PRO A 145 5.66 15.80 14.05
CA PRO A 145 6.76 16.65 14.51
C PRO A 145 8.11 15.91 14.60
N ILE A 146 8.10 14.62 14.93
CA ILE A 146 9.32 13.80 15.03
C ILE A 146 10.00 13.71 13.65
N TYR A 147 9.25 13.49 12.58
CA TYR A 147 9.79 13.47 11.22
C TYR A 147 10.41 14.80 10.81
N GLN A 148 9.89 15.92 11.31
CA GLN A 148 10.42 17.25 11.00
C GLN A 148 11.75 17.54 11.68
N ILE A 149 11.95 17.09 12.92
CA ILE A 149 13.19 17.35 13.69
C ILE A 149 14.27 16.31 13.44
N TYR A 150 13.90 15.06 13.11
CA TYR A 150 14.86 13.97 12.92
C TYR A 150 15.83 14.27 11.78
N PRO A 151 17.17 14.06 11.94
CA PRO A 151 18.15 14.35 10.88
C PRO A 151 17.86 13.53 9.61
N TRP A 152 17.85 14.20 8.44
CA TRP A 152 17.46 13.56 7.17
C TRP A 152 18.27 12.31 6.83
N LYS A 153 19.62 12.38 6.97
CA LYS A 153 20.50 11.23 6.71
C LYS A 153 20.17 10.03 7.60
N SER A 154 19.85 10.28 8.87
CA SER A 154 19.45 9.24 9.80
C SER A 154 18.07 8.68 9.47
N LEU A 155 17.15 9.55 9.04
CA LEU A 155 15.80 9.15 8.61
C LEU A 155 15.86 8.25 7.37
N LEU A 156 16.67 8.61 6.37
CA LEU A 156 16.94 7.77 5.20
C LEU A 156 17.43 6.37 5.60
N LYS A 157 18.40 6.31 6.50
CA LYS A 157 18.95 5.04 6.97
C LYS A 157 17.93 4.21 7.74
N VAL A 158 17.27 4.80 8.73
CA VAL A 158 16.28 4.09 9.55
C VAL A 158 15.08 3.65 8.71
N GLY A 159 14.59 4.51 7.81
CA GLY A 159 13.47 4.19 6.95
C GLY A 159 13.77 3.09 5.94
N SER A 160 14.97 3.08 5.35
CA SER A 160 15.34 2.04 4.38
C SER A 160 15.75 0.72 5.05
N ASP A 161 16.50 0.78 6.16
CA ASP A 161 16.96 -0.42 6.88
C ASP A 161 15.82 -1.08 7.67
N GLY A 162 14.86 -0.30 8.15
CA GLY A 162 13.79 -0.76 9.04
C GLY A 162 12.65 -1.49 8.34
N VAL A 163 12.51 -1.33 7.03
CA VAL A 163 11.38 -1.92 6.28
C VAL A 163 11.77 -3.15 5.44
N SER A 164 13.05 -3.42 5.27
CA SER A 164 13.54 -4.53 4.44
C SER A 164 14.70 -5.26 5.11
N THR A 165 14.79 -6.55 4.84
CA THR A 165 15.90 -7.41 5.32
C THR A 165 17.00 -7.55 4.28
N THR A 166 16.65 -7.51 2.99
CA THR A 166 17.57 -7.72 1.88
C THR A 166 18.31 -6.43 1.47
N THR A 167 19.48 -6.58 0.90
CA THR A 167 20.23 -5.45 0.33
C THR A 167 19.45 -4.76 -0.79
N TYR A 168 18.78 -5.55 -1.64
CA TYR A 168 17.95 -5.02 -2.72
C TYR A 168 16.80 -4.17 -2.18
N GLY A 169 15.98 -4.70 -1.25
CA GLY A 169 14.84 -3.98 -0.69
C GLY A 169 15.25 -2.69 0.02
N LYS A 170 16.37 -2.71 0.79
CA LYS A 170 16.93 -1.53 1.45
C LYS A 170 17.37 -0.47 0.45
N GLN A 171 18.08 -0.87 -0.61
CA GLN A 171 18.52 0.07 -1.66
C GLN A 171 17.36 0.64 -2.45
N LEU A 172 16.33 -0.17 -2.75
CA LEU A 172 15.13 0.29 -3.44
C LEU A 172 14.38 1.32 -2.58
N MET A 173 14.14 1.01 -1.30
CA MET A 173 13.49 1.96 -0.39
C MET A 173 14.29 3.26 -0.25
N LEU A 174 15.61 3.16 -0.09
CA LEU A 174 16.48 4.34 -0.06
C LEU A 174 16.37 5.18 -1.34
N LYS A 175 16.29 4.53 -2.51
CA LYS A 175 16.10 5.21 -3.80
C LYS A 175 14.75 5.93 -3.88
N MET A 176 13.68 5.32 -3.37
CA MET A 176 12.35 5.96 -3.31
C MET A 176 12.37 7.14 -2.34
N MET A 177 12.95 6.99 -1.14
CA MET A 177 13.04 8.09 -0.17
C MET A 177 13.88 9.27 -0.69
N LYS A 178 14.90 9.03 -1.52
CA LYS A 178 15.73 10.10 -2.13
C LYS A 178 14.97 11.01 -3.10
N VAL A 179 13.78 10.66 -3.53
CA VAL A 179 12.89 11.57 -4.28
C VAL A 179 12.57 12.84 -3.47
N TYR A 180 12.69 12.75 -2.15
CA TYR A 180 12.45 13.86 -1.22
C TYR A 180 13.75 14.61 -0.82
N ASP A 181 14.92 14.28 -1.44
CA ASP A 181 16.16 14.99 -1.18
C ASP A 181 16.01 16.50 -1.45
N GLY A 182 16.54 17.31 -0.54
CA GLY A 182 16.36 18.78 -0.59
C GLY A 182 15.01 19.29 -0.08
N ASN A 183 14.01 18.43 0.13
CA ASN A 183 12.69 18.81 0.65
C ASN A 183 12.20 17.87 1.75
N LYS A 184 12.98 17.76 2.83
CA LYS A 184 12.60 16.96 4.01
C LYS A 184 11.22 17.33 4.57
N LYS A 185 10.83 18.62 4.47
CA LYS A 185 9.51 19.08 4.94
C LYS A 185 8.38 18.37 4.19
N ARG A 186 8.54 18.19 2.86
CA ARG A 186 7.58 17.42 2.03
C ARG A 186 7.42 16.00 2.56
N TYR A 187 8.53 15.28 2.77
CA TYR A 187 8.50 13.92 3.32
C TYR A 187 7.79 13.87 4.67
N ALA A 188 8.19 14.74 5.59
CA ALA A 188 7.63 14.78 6.94
C ALA A 188 6.14 15.12 6.96
N SER A 189 5.69 16.06 6.11
CA SER A 189 4.28 16.42 5.98
C SER A 189 3.46 15.27 5.41
N LEU A 190 3.96 14.60 4.37
CA LEU A 190 3.29 13.45 3.76
C LEU A 190 3.18 12.28 4.74
N ALA A 191 4.26 11.94 5.45
CA ALA A 191 4.26 10.89 6.45
C ALA A 191 3.28 11.20 7.60
N ALA A 192 3.29 12.42 8.12
CA ALA A 192 2.38 12.88 9.17
C ALA A 192 0.91 12.79 8.73
N HIS A 193 0.61 13.26 7.52
CA HIS A 193 -0.71 13.19 6.94
C HIS A 193 -1.20 11.74 6.80
N GLY A 194 -0.39 10.85 6.23
CA GLY A 194 -0.76 9.44 6.07
C GLY A 194 -1.03 8.73 7.39
N TYR A 195 -0.20 8.97 8.42
CA TYR A 195 -0.45 8.39 9.76
C TYR A 195 -1.71 8.96 10.43
N GLN A 196 -1.98 10.26 10.27
CA GLN A 196 -3.21 10.88 10.75
C GLN A 196 -4.43 10.23 10.07
N CYS A 197 -4.41 10.14 8.74
CA CYS A 197 -5.49 9.53 7.95
C CYS A 197 -5.72 8.05 8.32
N LEU A 198 -4.64 7.30 8.60
CA LEU A 198 -4.75 5.92 9.08
C LEU A 198 -5.46 5.85 10.43
N ALA A 199 -5.07 6.69 11.38
CA ALA A 199 -5.71 6.73 12.69
C ALA A 199 -7.20 7.08 12.57
N ASP A 200 -7.53 8.08 11.75
CA ASP A 200 -8.91 8.52 11.52
C ASP A 200 -9.75 7.42 10.82
N ALA A 201 -9.17 6.67 9.88
CA ALA A 201 -9.85 5.54 9.24
C ALA A 201 -10.17 4.43 10.26
N VAL A 202 -9.22 4.08 11.14
CA VAL A 202 -9.45 3.10 12.21
C VAL A 202 -10.51 3.58 13.20
N GLU A 203 -10.51 4.87 13.56
CA GLU A 203 -11.49 5.47 14.49
C GLU A 203 -12.90 5.55 13.91
N LYS A 204 -13.07 5.54 12.58
CA LYS A 204 -14.41 5.40 11.96
C LYS A 204 -15.10 4.09 12.38
N ASN A 205 -14.33 3.11 12.85
CA ASN A 205 -14.83 1.84 13.39
C ASN A 205 -15.81 1.12 12.44
N LEU A 206 -15.48 1.14 11.14
CA LEU A 206 -16.23 0.41 10.13
C LEU A 206 -15.89 -1.08 10.16
N PRO A 207 -16.72 -1.95 9.57
CA PRO A 207 -16.48 -3.40 9.57
C PRO A 207 -15.15 -3.80 8.95
N TYR A 208 -14.76 -3.19 7.82
CA TYR A 208 -13.56 -3.55 7.05
C TYR A 208 -13.44 -5.07 6.85
N GLU A 209 -14.55 -5.70 6.49
CA GLU A 209 -14.63 -7.13 6.20
C GLU A 209 -14.86 -7.32 4.70
N PRO A 210 -13.77 -7.53 3.91
CA PRO A 210 -13.91 -7.76 2.48
C PRO A 210 -14.84 -8.94 2.19
N GLN A 211 -15.85 -8.71 1.37
CA GLN A 211 -16.80 -9.76 0.93
C GLN A 211 -16.24 -10.56 -0.26
N CYS A 212 -15.16 -10.10 -0.86
CA CYS A 212 -14.43 -10.83 -1.90
C CYS A 212 -13.38 -11.78 -1.28
N PRO A 213 -12.87 -12.75 -2.05
CA PRO A 213 -11.68 -13.50 -1.69
C PRO A 213 -10.53 -12.57 -1.28
N ASN A 214 -9.80 -12.94 -0.23
CA ASN A 214 -8.68 -12.14 0.21
C ASN A 214 -7.50 -12.99 0.66
N LEU A 215 -6.28 -12.47 0.44
CA LEU A 215 -5.02 -13.06 0.82
C LEU A 215 -4.25 -12.07 1.69
N VAL A 216 -3.74 -12.53 2.83
CA VAL A 216 -2.91 -11.72 3.74
C VAL A 216 -1.50 -12.31 3.76
N ILE A 217 -0.51 -11.48 3.44
CA ILE A 217 0.92 -11.84 3.42
C ILE A 217 1.65 -10.94 4.41
N CYS A 218 2.60 -11.49 5.17
CA CYS A 218 3.43 -10.69 6.08
C CYS A 218 4.82 -11.27 6.25
N GLY A 219 5.82 -10.40 6.25
CA GLY A 219 7.19 -10.77 6.60
C GLY A 219 7.32 -11.12 8.08
N LYS A 220 7.97 -12.24 8.39
CA LYS A 220 8.20 -12.64 9.80
C LYS A 220 9.10 -11.69 10.58
N GLN A 221 9.85 -10.83 9.89
CA GLN A 221 10.73 -9.82 10.46
C GLN A 221 10.18 -8.39 10.23
N ASP A 222 8.87 -8.26 10.08
CA ASP A 222 8.23 -6.94 10.00
C ASP A 222 8.26 -6.25 11.35
N HIS A 223 8.99 -5.15 11.43
CA HIS A 223 9.13 -4.30 12.60
C HIS A 223 8.41 -2.95 12.45
N ALA A 224 7.58 -2.76 11.42
CA ALA A 224 6.80 -1.55 11.24
C ALA A 224 5.62 -1.50 12.23
N GLY A 225 5.75 -0.66 13.23
CA GLY A 225 4.75 -0.54 14.29
C GLY A 225 4.47 -1.88 14.98
N SER A 226 3.19 -2.23 15.05
CA SER A 226 2.71 -3.49 15.67
C SER A 226 2.15 -4.48 14.64
N CYS A 227 2.58 -4.43 13.38
CA CYS A 227 2.02 -5.20 12.26
C CYS A 227 1.89 -6.70 12.60
N ILE A 228 2.97 -7.35 13.03
CA ILE A 228 2.97 -8.77 13.43
C ILE A 228 1.95 -9.06 14.55
N ARG A 229 1.87 -8.18 15.55
CA ARG A 229 0.92 -8.34 16.67
C ARG A 229 -0.52 -8.26 16.19
N TYR A 230 -0.83 -7.30 15.30
CA TYR A 230 -2.17 -7.15 14.72
C TYR A 230 -2.56 -8.37 13.87
N LEU A 231 -1.64 -8.87 13.04
CA LEU A 231 -1.90 -10.02 12.18
C LEU A 231 -2.03 -11.34 12.96
N LYS A 232 -1.24 -11.56 14.01
CA LYS A 232 -1.44 -12.71 14.92
C LYS A 232 -2.80 -12.63 15.64
N ALA A 233 -3.22 -11.43 16.03
CA ALA A 233 -4.54 -11.23 16.62
C ALA A 233 -5.66 -11.48 15.59
N TYR A 234 -5.45 -11.07 14.33
CA TYR A 234 -6.36 -11.32 13.22
C TYR A 234 -6.54 -12.84 12.99
N GLU A 235 -5.46 -13.62 12.88
CA GLU A 235 -5.54 -15.08 12.76
C GLU A 235 -6.33 -15.71 13.91
N LYS A 236 -5.97 -15.33 15.13
CA LYS A 236 -6.65 -15.85 16.34
C LYS A 236 -8.14 -15.52 16.37
N TYR A 237 -8.51 -14.31 15.95
CA TYR A 237 -9.89 -13.83 16.04
C TYR A 237 -10.77 -14.36 14.90
N THR A 238 -10.24 -14.40 13.68
CA THR A 238 -11.01 -14.73 12.46
C THR A 238 -10.90 -16.21 12.06
N GLY A 239 -9.89 -16.92 12.52
CA GLY A 239 -9.53 -18.26 12.04
C GLY A 239 -8.95 -18.28 10.63
N LYS A 240 -8.75 -17.11 9.99
CA LYS A 240 -8.13 -17.00 8.67
C LYS A 240 -6.62 -17.01 8.82
N SER A 241 -5.90 -17.70 7.91
CA SER A 241 -4.44 -17.76 7.92
C SER A 241 -3.81 -16.53 7.30
N VAL A 242 -2.60 -16.19 7.79
CA VAL A 242 -1.67 -15.25 7.18
C VAL A 242 -0.53 -16.04 6.56
N GLU A 243 -0.14 -15.71 5.34
CA GLU A 243 1.05 -16.28 4.69
C GLU A 243 2.30 -15.57 5.24
N TRP A 244 2.96 -16.22 6.19
CA TRP A 244 4.14 -15.69 6.86
C TRP A 244 5.40 -15.96 6.05
N ILE A 245 6.09 -14.90 5.62
CA ILE A 245 7.28 -15.01 4.75
C ILE A 245 8.56 -14.96 5.58
N ASP A 246 9.37 -16.02 5.49
CA ASP A 246 10.68 -16.09 6.12
C ASP A 246 11.65 -15.08 5.47
N HIS A 247 12.56 -14.54 6.27
CA HIS A 247 13.59 -13.61 5.83
C HIS A 247 13.06 -12.34 5.14
N ALA A 248 11.87 -11.89 5.50
CA ALA A 248 11.22 -10.70 4.96
C ALA A 248 10.82 -9.73 6.07
N GLY A 249 11.04 -8.44 5.83
CA GLY A 249 10.59 -7.31 6.66
C GLY A 249 9.22 -6.79 6.23
N HIS A 250 8.99 -5.50 6.44
CA HIS A 250 7.74 -4.79 6.08
C HIS A 250 7.52 -4.64 4.57
N ASN A 251 8.57 -4.77 3.77
CA ASN A 251 8.46 -4.82 2.31
C ASN A 251 8.68 -6.26 1.83
N SER A 252 7.85 -7.21 2.27
CA SER A 252 8.01 -8.62 1.97
C SER A 252 7.99 -8.93 0.47
N ASN A 253 7.27 -8.12 -0.31
CA ASN A 253 7.21 -8.19 -1.77
C ASN A 253 8.54 -7.83 -2.45
N THR A 254 9.41 -7.06 -1.79
CA THR A 254 10.75 -6.74 -2.31
C THR A 254 11.82 -7.67 -1.72
N ASP A 255 11.61 -8.16 -0.49
CA ASP A 255 12.57 -9.05 0.17
C ASP A 255 12.51 -10.48 -0.37
N GLN A 256 11.30 -10.97 -0.69
CA GLN A 256 11.07 -12.32 -1.21
C GLN A 256 10.10 -12.28 -2.41
N PRO A 257 10.49 -11.59 -3.51
CA PRO A 257 9.58 -11.31 -4.62
C PRO A 257 9.07 -12.58 -5.31
N GLU A 258 9.88 -13.63 -5.43
CA GLU A 258 9.49 -14.87 -6.08
C GLU A 258 8.38 -15.59 -5.30
N ILE A 259 8.51 -15.65 -3.96
CA ILE A 259 7.52 -16.28 -3.08
C ILE A 259 6.21 -15.49 -3.13
N VAL A 260 6.30 -14.16 -2.98
CA VAL A 260 5.12 -13.28 -3.00
C VAL A 260 4.41 -13.35 -4.36
N ASN A 261 5.16 -13.36 -5.48
CA ASN A 261 4.58 -13.50 -6.82
C ASN A 261 3.84 -14.83 -6.99
N GLN A 262 4.40 -15.94 -6.51
CA GLN A 262 3.75 -17.26 -6.55
C GLN A 262 2.47 -17.31 -5.71
N LEU A 263 2.46 -16.69 -4.54
CA LEU A 263 1.27 -16.60 -3.69
C LEU A 263 0.16 -15.78 -4.37
N ILE A 264 0.51 -14.62 -4.94
CA ILE A 264 -0.42 -13.79 -5.70
C ILE A 264 -0.96 -14.55 -6.92
N GLU A 265 -0.09 -15.21 -7.70
CA GLU A 265 -0.51 -15.95 -8.89
C GLU A 265 -1.43 -17.12 -8.52
N LYS A 266 -1.11 -17.86 -7.45
CA LYS A 266 -1.96 -18.92 -6.92
C LYS A 266 -3.32 -18.39 -6.47
N PHE A 267 -3.35 -17.24 -5.80
CA PHE A 267 -4.59 -16.58 -5.38
C PHE A 267 -5.46 -16.20 -6.58
N ILE A 268 -4.89 -15.53 -7.59
CA ILE A 268 -5.61 -15.10 -8.80
C ILE A 268 -6.20 -16.29 -9.57
N LYS A 269 -5.51 -17.42 -9.62
CA LYS A 269 -6.01 -18.63 -10.29
C LYS A 269 -7.17 -19.33 -9.58
N ASN A 270 -7.46 -18.95 -8.34
CA ASN A 270 -8.49 -19.58 -7.49
C ASN A 270 -9.71 -18.68 -7.23
N ILE A 271 -9.81 -17.49 -7.82
CA ILE A 271 -10.92 -16.55 -7.63
C ILE A 271 -11.85 -16.41 -8.83
#